data_42f9085b11fa34a75e913514bd502360
#
_entry.id   42f9085b11fa34a75e913514bd502360
#
_cell.length_a   1.000
_cell.length_b   1.000
_cell.length_c   1.000
_cell.angle_alpha   90.00
_cell.angle_beta   90.00
_cell.angle_gamma   90.00
#
_symmetry.space_group_name_H-M   'P 1'
#
loop_
_entity.id
_entity.type
_entity.pdbx_description
1 polymer ?
#
loop_
_entity_poly.entity_id
_entity_poly.type
_entity_poly.pdbx_seq_one_letter_code
_entity_poly.pdbx_strand_id
1 'polypeptide(L)'
;AGVAAKIDAIPALDQLTLDDAQTVTDADNAYKSLTEDQQQYISEDQKAKLEDARNAMEELKAAAEKEKADREAAAAVDQMIEAIGDVTLNSKAAIDLAQNAYDALTEEQQAYVTKADVLAEAQAAYEALVKSENDKAAAAAVEARIDAIGEVTIDSRTAIEKAEEAYEALTDEQKQLVTNSDVLTAARAAYDSLVQVNEVEKQISLIGKVTIDSKAKIDAARTAYDALTADQQKQVGNYDVLQAAEAAYRDLLTGVKGFVNRLYQNILGRKADQAGFDSWVKVLTEGKEGGSETVANFVFSKEYESRKVSDEEFVTTLYRTILDRNPDQAGLDAWVSKLQTGMTRRYVVAGFTNSSEFAKLCKSYGIQVGSFTSGEIADQNDMATSFVSRLYTIVLGRKWDRAGLDAWTGQLVRHETGAGELSKGFFFSPEFTNRKLSSREFVTICYKTYLNREPDQAGLNAWVKLMNQGRSADEILNGFINSQEFGK
;
A
#
# COMPACT_ATOMS: atom_id res chain seq x y z
N ALA A 1 61.62 55.71 -92.18
CA ALA A 1 62.58 55.33 -91.12
C ALA A 1 62.07 55.64 -89.75
N GLY A 2 61.38 56.76 -89.49
CA GLY A 2 60.91 57.17 -88.14
C GLY A 2 59.77 56.32 -87.55
N VAL A 3 58.85 55.78 -88.45
CA VAL A 3 57.69 54.97 -87.94
C VAL A 3 58.15 53.54 -87.63
N ALA A 4 59.01 52.93 -88.53
CA ALA A 4 59.58 51.61 -88.26
C ALA A 4 60.30 51.57 -86.92
N ALA A 5 61.15 52.61 -86.63
CA ALA A 5 61.86 52.70 -85.35
C ALA A 5 60.94 52.80 -84.11
N LYS A 6 59.79 53.47 -84.26
CA LYS A 6 58.80 53.52 -83.18
C LYS A 6 58.14 52.15 -82.97
N ILE A 7 57.86 51.41 -84.03
CA ILE A 7 57.31 50.04 -83.89
C ILE A 7 58.36 49.08 -83.30
N ASP A 8 59.62 49.20 -83.71
CA ASP A 8 60.69 48.40 -83.14
C ASP A 8 60.93 48.67 -81.64
N ALA A 9 60.61 49.90 -81.14
CA ALA A 9 60.74 50.29 -79.77
C ALA A 9 59.62 49.73 -78.85
N ILE A 10 58.58 49.17 -79.44
CA ILE A 10 57.56 48.44 -78.65
C ILE A 10 58.17 47.21 -77.98
N PRO A 11 58.03 46.97 -76.66
CA PRO A 11 58.51 45.75 -76.02
C PRO A 11 57.93 44.46 -76.64
N ALA A 12 58.54 43.31 -76.38
CA ALA A 12 57.94 42.03 -76.68
C ALA A 12 56.60 41.84 -76.03
N LEU A 13 55.62 41.12 -76.60
CA LEU A 13 54.26 41.01 -76.12
C LEU A 13 54.17 40.47 -74.65
N ASP A 14 55.08 39.54 -74.33
CA ASP A 14 55.18 38.93 -72.98
C ASP A 14 55.78 39.88 -71.92
N GLN A 15 56.36 40.99 -72.36
CA GLN A 15 56.95 42.06 -71.53
C GLN A 15 56.11 43.37 -71.53
N LEU A 16 55.05 43.40 -72.34
CA LEU A 16 54.24 44.58 -72.51
C LEU A 16 53.46 44.85 -71.20
N THR A 17 53.56 46.08 -70.76
CA THR A 17 52.85 46.54 -69.52
C THR A 17 51.97 47.76 -69.81
N LEU A 18 51.15 48.19 -68.92
CA LEU A 18 50.36 49.41 -69.06
C LEU A 18 51.19 50.67 -69.15
N ASP A 19 52.45 50.69 -68.67
CA ASP A 19 53.38 51.80 -68.81
C ASP A 19 53.83 52.03 -70.29
N ASP A 20 53.71 50.99 -71.11
CA ASP A 20 54.03 51.05 -72.49
C ASP A 20 52.94 51.63 -73.44
N ALA A 21 51.76 51.92 -72.80
CA ALA A 21 50.56 52.38 -73.54
C ALA A 21 50.79 53.58 -74.41
N GLN A 22 51.65 54.52 -73.97
CA GLN A 22 52.01 55.69 -74.74
C GLN A 22 52.88 55.30 -75.91
N THR A 23 53.84 54.38 -75.73
CA THR A 23 54.76 53.89 -76.80
C THR A 23 54.01 53.21 -77.92
N VAL A 24 53.02 52.32 -77.55
CA VAL A 24 52.19 51.67 -78.55
C VAL A 24 51.27 52.67 -79.27
N THR A 25 50.67 53.62 -78.49
CA THR A 25 49.81 54.68 -79.07
C THR A 25 50.58 55.58 -80.03
N ASP A 26 51.84 55.99 -79.71
CA ASP A 26 52.63 56.83 -80.51
C ASP A 26 53.07 56.10 -81.80
N ALA A 27 53.33 54.80 -81.70
CA ALA A 27 53.64 53.97 -82.87
C ALA A 27 52.42 53.78 -83.78
N ASP A 28 51.26 53.54 -83.24
CA ASP A 28 49.98 53.39 -83.94
C ASP A 28 49.59 54.70 -84.64
N ASN A 29 49.65 55.81 -83.92
CA ASN A 29 49.35 57.13 -84.54
C ASN A 29 50.31 57.46 -85.65
N ALA A 30 51.57 57.18 -85.48
CA ALA A 30 52.64 57.42 -86.51
C ALA A 30 52.42 56.54 -87.73
N TYR A 31 51.99 55.27 -87.55
CA TYR A 31 51.63 54.34 -88.64
C TYR A 31 50.35 54.80 -89.37
N LYS A 32 49.32 55.21 -88.66
CA LYS A 32 48.08 55.74 -89.24
C LYS A 32 48.22 57.05 -90.00
N SER A 33 49.25 57.82 -89.70
CA SER A 33 49.56 59.07 -90.41
C SER A 33 50.30 58.85 -91.74
N LEU A 34 50.74 57.65 -92.06
CA LEU A 34 51.34 57.32 -93.36
C LEU A 34 50.30 57.19 -94.44
N THR A 35 50.61 57.56 -95.68
CA THR A 35 49.78 57.26 -96.86
C THR A 35 49.88 55.77 -97.19
N GLU A 36 48.91 55.24 -97.95
CA GLU A 36 48.96 53.82 -98.40
C GLU A 36 50.26 53.43 -99.05
N ASP A 37 50.83 54.27 -99.87
CA ASP A 37 52.13 54.01 -100.50
C ASP A 37 53.30 53.99 -99.52
N GLN A 38 53.23 54.80 -98.48
CA GLN A 38 54.24 54.85 -97.44
C GLN A 38 54.12 53.64 -96.48
N GLN A 39 52.92 53.11 -96.21
CA GLN A 39 52.71 51.96 -95.40
C GLN A 39 53.28 50.65 -95.95
N GLN A 40 53.47 50.62 -97.30
CA GLN A 40 54.17 49.52 -98.02
C GLN A 40 55.65 49.36 -97.64
N TYR A 41 56.29 50.42 -97.12
CA TYR A 41 57.67 50.37 -96.63
C TYR A 41 57.83 49.88 -95.19
N ILE A 42 56.76 49.60 -94.49
CA ILE A 42 56.76 48.95 -93.22
C ILE A 42 56.62 47.45 -93.43
N SER A 43 57.51 46.67 -92.86
CA SER A 43 57.49 45.21 -93.04
C SER A 43 56.26 44.57 -92.48
N GLU A 44 55.85 43.46 -93.08
CA GLU A 44 54.69 42.71 -92.55
C GLU A 44 54.90 42.28 -91.06
N ASP A 45 56.14 41.92 -90.68
CA ASP A 45 56.45 41.59 -89.24
C ASP A 45 56.26 42.78 -88.31
N GLN A 46 56.61 44.03 -88.81
CA GLN A 46 56.39 45.26 -88.06
C GLN A 46 54.89 45.60 -87.92
N LYS A 47 54.12 45.38 -89.04
CA LYS A 47 52.67 45.56 -88.97
C LYS A 47 52.01 44.60 -88.01
N ALA A 48 52.36 43.33 -88.09
CA ALA A 48 51.86 42.28 -87.16
C ALA A 48 52.23 42.63 -85.69
N LYS A 49 53.52 42.99 -85.43
CA LYS A 49 53.95 43.40 -84.07
C LYS A 49 53.10 44.55 -83.52
N LEU A 50 52.81 45.59 -84.37
CA LEU A 50 52.08 46.76 -83.98
C LEU A 50 50.58 46.36 -83.68
N GLU A 51 49.96 45.50 -84.47
CA GLU A 51 48.62 45.01 -84.31
C GLU A 51 48.51 44.15 -83.09
N ASP A 52 49.39 43.18 -82.90
CA ASP A 52 49.44 42.33 -81.72
C ASP A 52 49.66 43.16 -80.44
N ALA A 53 50.58 44.19 -80.51
CA ALA A 53 50.77 45.05 -79.32
C ALA A 53 49.56 45.92 -78.99
N ARG A 54 48.82 46.39 -80.01
CA ARG A 54 47.53 47.09 -79.78
C ARG A 54 46.53 46.22 -79.08
N ASN A 55 46.31 45.00 -79.62
CA ASN A 55 45.34 44.06 -79.07
C ASN A 55 45.75 43.70 -77.65
N ALA A 56 46.97 43.37 -77.35
CA ALA A 56 47.49 43.08 -76.06
C ALA A 56 47.31 44.28 -75.03
N MET A 57 47.58 45.55 -75.60
CA MET A 57 47.35 46.75 -74.78
C MET A 57 45.90 47.01 -74.45
N GLU A 58 44.96 46.72 -75.40
CA GLU A 58 43.51 46.79 -75.10
C GLU A 58 43.08 45.74 -74.05
N GLU A 59 43.61 44.49 -74.13
CA GLU A 59 43.38 43.45 -73.15
C GLU A 59 43.93 43.84 -71.75
N LEU A 60 45.15 44.38 -71.68
CA LEU A 60 45.79 44.86 -70.46
C LEU A 60 44.94 45.97 -69.77
N LYS A 61 44.49 46.94 -70.59
CA LYS A 61 43.61 48.03 -70.09
C LYS A 61 42.29 47.53 -69.58
N ALA A 62 41.63 46.61 -70.35
CA ALA A 62 40.38 46.00 -69.96
C ALA A 62 40.53 45.18 -68.69
N ALA A 63 41.62 44.42 -68.52
CA ALA A 63 41.91 43.68 -67.27
C ALA A 63 42.16 44.62 -66.10
N ALA A 64 42.92 45.74 -66.30
CA ALA A 64 43.15 46.71 -65.23
C ALA A 64 41.87 47.46 -64.81
N GLU A 65 41.01 47.79 -65.79
CA GLU A 65 39.68 48.41 -65.44
C GLU A 65 38.79 47.43 -64.77
N LYS A 66 38.77 46.13 -65.16
CA LYS A 66 38.00 45.09 -64.46
C LYS A 66 38.53 44.92 -63.05
N GLU A 67 39.86 44.80 -62.87
CA GLU A 67 40.41 44.66 -61.52
C GLU A 67 40.08 45.86 -60.61
N LYS A 68 40.15 47.08 -61.20
CA LYS A 68 39.75 48.28 -60.45
C LYS A 68 38.26 48.24 -60.04
N ALA A 69 37.38 47.87 -60.96
CA ALA A 69 35.96 47.76 -60.68
C ALA A 69 35.70 46.65 -59.67
N ASP A 70 36.40 45.53 -59.73
CA ASP A 70 36.28 44.44 -58.75
C ASP A 70 36.74 44.88 -57.35
N ARG A 71 37.82 45.64 -57.26
CA ARG A 71 38.30 46.23 -55.98
C ARG A 71 37.36 47.31 -55.45
N GLU A 72 36.73 48.14 -56.29
CA GLU A 72 35.78 49.14 -55.95
C GLU A 72 34.47 48.46 -55.40
N ALA A 73 34.02 47.37 -56.02
CA ALA A 73 32.89 46.59 -55.57
C ALA A 73 33.15 45.93 -54.17
N ALA A 74 34.35 45.34 -54.03
CA ALA A 74 34.77 44.76 -52.73
C ALA A 74 34.89 45.82 -51.64
N ALA A 75 35.47 46.99 -51.97
CA ALA A 75 35.57 48.08 -50.98
C ALA A 75 34.22 48.64 -50.51
N ALA A 76 33.23 48.64 -51.42
CA ALA A 76 31.85 49.00 -51.02
C ALA A 76 31.25 48.00 -49.99
N VAL A 77 31.53 46.70 -50.14
CA VAL A 77 31.11 45.66 -49.15
C VAL A 77 31.90 45.85 -47.86
N ASP A 78 33.23 46.08 -47.93
CA ASP A 78 34.01 46.36 -46.70
C ASP A 78 33.46 47.56 -45.91
N GLN A 79 32.97 48.63 -46.58
CA GLN A 79 32.31 49.76 -45.90
C GLN A 79 31.00 49.37 -45.25
N MET A 80 30.21 48.49 -45.88
CA MET A 80 28.96 48.00 -45.29
C MET A 80 29.25 47.16 -44.05
N ILE A 81 30.28 46.31 -44.10
CA ILE A 81 30.72 45.52 -42.95
C ILE A 81 31.20 46.44 -41.80
N GLU A 82 31.98 47.47 -42.11
CA GLU A 82 32.46 48.43 -41.12
C GLU A 82 31.29 49.22 -40.47
N ALA A 83 30.25 49.50 -41.25
CA ALA A 83 29.08 50.21 -40.79
C ALA A 83 28.22 49.40 -39.80
N ILE A 84 28.43 48.06 -39.67
CA ILE A 84 27.76 47.22 -38.65
C ILE A 84 28.14 47.73 -37.26
N GLY A 85 29.39 48.11 -37.02
CA GLY A 85 29.85 48.58 -35.74
C GLY A 85 29.76 47.55 -34.64
N ASP A 86 29.47 47.98 -33.37
CA ASP A 86 29.23 47.08 -32.28
C ASP A 86 27.94 46.28 -32.48
N VAL A 87 28.06 44.95 -32.38
CA VAL A 87 26.94 44.07 -32.61
C VAL A 87 25.97 44.09 -31.43
N THR A 88 24.71 44.40 -31.72
CA THR A 88 23.56 44.42 -30.77
C THR A 88 22.40 43.63 -31.40
N LEU A 89 21.33 43.44 -30.65
CA LEU A 89 20.09 42.83 -31.16
C LEU A 89 19.42 43.63 -32.30
N ASN A 90 19.82 44.90 -32.46
CA ASN A 90 19.36 45.74 -33.58
C ASN A 90 20.22 45.65 -34.82
N SER A 91 21.36 44.98 -34.79
CA SER A 91 22.35 44.90 -35.89
C SER A 91 21.93 43.97 -37.03
N LYS A 92 20.81 43.18 -36.87
CA LYS A 92 20.38 42.20 -37.86
C LYS A 92 20.28 42.76 -39.26
N ALA A 93 19.64 43.92 -39.43
CA ALA A 93 19.43 44.52 -40.76
C ALA A 93 20.74 44.95 -41.43
N ALA A 94 21.71 45.47 -40.66
CA ALA A 94 23.02 45.87 -41.20
C ALA A 94 23.88 44.64 -41.59
N ILE A 95 23.82 43.58 -40.75
CA ILE A 95 24.50 42.30 -41.04
C ILE A 95 23.93 41.64 -42.29
N ASP A 96 22.59 41.52 -42.37
CA ASP A 96 21.91 40.94 -43.53
C ASP A 96 22.23 41.75 -44.83
N LEU A 97 22.29 43.09 -44.76
CA LEU A 97 22.65 43.96 -45.88
C LEU A 97 24.08 43.72 -46.35
N ALA A 98 25.03 43.66 -45.44
CA ALA A 98 26.43 43.37 -45.73
C ALA A 98 26.61 41.96 -46.31
N GLN A 99 25.93 40.97 -45.73
CA GLN A 99 25.96 39.59 -46.23
C GLN A 99 25.39 39.47 -47.64
N ASN A 100 24.21 40.04 -47.90
CA ASN A 100 23.61 40.03 -49.23
C ASN A 100 24.51 40.74 -50.26
N ALA A 101 25.18 41.81 -49.87
CA ALA A 101 26.14 42.51 -50.78
C ALA A 101 27.37 41.65 -51.05
N TYR A 102 27.89 40.96 -50.02
CA TYR A 102 29.01 40.01 -50.20
C TYR A 102 28.64 38.82 -51.11
N ASP A 103 27.46 38.23 -50.91
CA ASP A 103 26.98 37.11 -51.68
C ASP A 103 26.67 37.47 -53.15
N ALA A 104 26.41 38.75 -53.42
CA ALA A 104 26.18 39.26 -54.75
C ALA A 104 27.50 39.47 -55.58
N LEU A 105 28.67 39.48 -54.92
CA LEU A 105 30.00 39.57 -55.60
C LEU A 105 30.33 38.26 -56.27
N THR A 106 31.11 38.38 -57.42
CA THR A 106 31.76 37.21 -58.04
C THR A 106 32.87 36.67 -57.14
N GLU A 107 33.33 35.42 -57.37
CA GLU A 107 34.41 34.83 -56.58
C GLU A 107 35.69 35.68 -56.63
N GLU A 108 35.99 36.30 -57.83
CA GLU A 108 37.14 37.18 -57.99
C GLU A 108 36.99 38.47 -57.16
N GLN A 109 35.80 39.04 -57.12
CA GLN A 109 35.48 40.23 -56.31
C GLN A 109 35.53 39.93 -54.83
N GLN A 110 34.99 38.75 -54.39
CA GLN A 110 35.02 38.31 -52.96
C GLN A 110 36.49 38.19 -52.49
N ALA A 111 37.42 37.76 -53.38
CA ALA A 111 38.84 37.66 -53.04
C ALA A 111 39.50 39.01 -52.68
N TYR A 112 38.91 40.16 -53.09
CA TYR A 112 39.33 41.50 -52.67
C TYR A 112 38.68 42.06 -51.45
N VAL A 113 37.65 41.38 -50.89
CA VAL A 113 37.00 41.79 -49.61
C VAL A 113 37.95 41.50 -48.45
N THR A 114 38.34 42.53 -47.72
CA THR A 114 39.31 42.41 -46.61
C THR A 114 38.69 42.16 -45.27
N LYS A 115 37.35 42.33 -45.11
CA LYS A 115 36.63 42.25 -43.85
C LYS A 115 35.62 41.09 -43.78
N ALA A 116 35.77 40.07 -44.63
CA ALA A 116 34.88 38.90 -44.65
C ALA A 116 34.85 38.18 -43.30
N ASP A 117 35.99 38.05 -42.62
CA ASP A 117 36.07 37.47 -41.27
C ASP A 117 35.31 38.28 -40.24
N VAL A 118 35.35 39.63 -40.36
CA VAL A 118 34.59 40.55 -39.46
C VAL A 118 33.09 40.37 -39.66
N LEU A 119 32.63 40.14 -40.92
CA LEU A 119 31.21 39.83 -41.16
C LEU A 119 30.79 38.51 -40.51
N ALA A 120 31.61 37.46 -40.65
CA ALA A 120 31.36 36.19 -40.01
C ALA A 120 31.33 36.29 -38.48
N GLU A 121 32.27 37.04 -37.90
CA GLU A 121 32.28 37.31 -36.45
C GLU A 121 31.04 38.10 -36.00
N ALA A 122 30.61 39.11 -36.80
CA ALA A 122 29.40 39.87 -36.49
C ALA A 122 28.14 38.99 -36.52
N GLN A 123 28.04 38.08 -37.50
CA GLN A 123 26.93 37.09 -37.54
C GLN A 123 26.93 36.20 -36.32
N ALA A 124 28.09 35.60 -35.99
CA ALA A 124 28.19 34.72 -34.81
C ALA A 124 27.88 35.46 -33.50
N ALA A 125 28.35 36.70 -33.35
CA ALA A 125 28.04 37.52 -32.18
C ALA A 125 26.56 37.85 -32.09
N TYR A 126 25.89 38.14 -33.20
CA TYR A 126 24.46 38.38 -33.24
C TYR A 126 23.65 37.13 -32.83
N GLU A 127 24.00 35.97 -33.42
CA GLU A 127 23.35 34.68 -33.05
C GLU A 127 23.50 34.35 -31.59
N ALA A 128 24.70 34.59 -31.02
CA ALA A 128 24.96 34.40 -29.60
C ALA A 128 24.09 35.32 -28.71
N LEU A 129 23.90 36.60 -29.09
CA LEU A 129 23.03 37.54 -28.40
C LEU A 129 21.56 37.09 -28.46
N VAL A 130 21.08 36.67 -29.62
CA VAL A 130 19.71 36.17 -29.82
C VAL A 130 19.47 34.92 -28.97
N LYS A 131 20.45 33.97 -28.98
CA LYS A 131 20.37 32.79 -28.10
C LYS A 131 20.27 33.16 -26.61
N SER A 132 21.15 34.06 -26.16
CA SER A 132 21.16 34.51 -24.78
C SER A 132 19.84 35.14 -24.33
N GLU A 133 19.22 35.98 -25.17
CA GLU A 133 17.92 36.58 -24.85
C GLU A 133 16.77 35.54 -24.85
N ASN A 134 16.81 34.57 -25.78
CA ASN A 134 15.83 33.47 -25.77
C ASN A 134 16.00 32.60 -24.53
N ASP A 135 17.21 32.30 -24.12
CA ASP A 135 17.51 31.54 -22.92
C ASP A 135 17.03 32.25 -21.67
N LYS A 136 17.24 33.55 -21.53
CA LYS A 136 16.73 34.38 -20.45
C LYS A 136 15.20 34.42 -20.45
N ALA A 137 14.58 34.57 -21.64
CA ALA A 137 13.11 34.59 -21.73
C ALA A 137 12.51 33.25 -21.35
N ALA A 138 13.13 32.13 -21.74
CA ALA A 138 12.70 30.79 -21.34
C ALA A 138 12.81 30.58 -19.81
N ALA A 139 13.92 30.98 -19.20
CA ALA A 139 14.10 30.90 -17.76
C ALA A 139 13.09 31.77 -17.02
N ALA A 140 12.89 33.03 -17.43
CA ALA A 140 11.90 33.94 -16.83
C ALA A 140 10.47 33.41 -16.91
N ALA A 141 10.12 32.71 -18.00
CA ALA A 141 8.80 32.08 -18.14
C ALA A 141 8.59 30.92 -17.14
N VAL A 142 9.65 30.21 -16.78
CA VAL A 142 9.62 29.18 -15.74
C VAL A 142 9.56 29.80 -14.36
N GLU A 143 10.36 30.84 -14.08
CA GLU A 143 10.33 31.58 -12.83
C GLU A 143 8.93 32.13 -12.52
N ALA A 144 8.27 32.70 -13.51
CA ALA A 144 6.91 33.20 -13.36
C ALA A 144 5.89 32.07 -13.03
N ARG A 145 6.10 30.86 -13.51
CA ARG A 145 5.27 29.69 -13.17
C ARG A 145 5.52 29.21 -11.75
N ILE A 146 6.78 29.22 -11.31
CA ILE A 146 7.17 28.90 -9.93
C ILE A 146 6.55 29.90 -8.97
N ASP A 147 6.66 31.18 -9.26
CA ASP A 147 6.08 32.24 -8.42
C ASP A 147 4.54 32.15 -8.36
N ALA A 148 3.90 31.71 -9.45
CA ALA A 148 2.47 31.51 -9.51
C ALA A 148 1.94 30.34 -8.64
N ILE A 149 2.80 29.45 -8.11
CA ILE A 149 2.41 28.42 -7.16
C ILE A 149 1.86 29.06 -5.88
N GLY A 150 2.49 30.14 -5.42
CA GLY A 150 2.10 30.86 -4.20
C GLY A 150 2.15 30.00 -2.94
N GLU A 151 1.18 30.18 -2.04
CA GLU A 151 1.05 29.35 -0.85
C GLU A 151 0.63 27.92 -1.23
N VAL A 152 1.41 26.93 -0.76
CA VAL A 152 1.18 25.52 -1.10
C VAL A 152 0.03 24.96 -0.28
N THR A 153 -0.98 24.44 -0.99
CA THR A 153 -2.15 23.78 -0.43
C THR A 153 -2.33 22.40 -1.07
N ILE A 154 -3.31 21.62 -0.61
CA ILE A 154 -3.63 20.32 -1.22
C ILE A 154 -4.09 20.44 -2.68
N ASP A 155 -4.52 21.60 -3.11
CA ASP A 155 -4.96 21.87 -4.48
C ASP A 155 -3.81 22.34 -5.40
N SER A 156 -2.60 22.59 -4.85
CA SER A 156 -1.46 23.11 -5.60
C SER A 156 -0.80 22.10 -6.54
N ARG A 157 -1.24 20.85 -6.54
CA ARG A 157 -0.66 19.75 -7.33
C ARG A 157 -0.39 20.14 -8.79
N THR A 158 -1.43 20.60 -9.47
CA THR A 158 -1.36 20.91 -10.91
C THR A 158 -0.42 22.07 -11.21
N ALA A 159 -0.34 23.06 -10.34
CA ALA A 159 0.57 24.20 -10.51
C ALA A 159 2.03 23.76 -10.37
N ILE A 160 2.32 22.94 -9.35
CA ILE A 160 3.66 22.39 -9.10
C ILE A 160 4.10 21.50 -10.27
N GLU A 161 3.26 20.53 -10.70
CA GLU A 161 3.57 19.62 -11.81
C GLU A 161 3.88 20.39 -13.10
N LYS A 162 3.09 21.43 -13.43
CA LYS A 162 3.34 22.30 -14.61
C LYS A 162 4.61 23.12 -14.51
N ALA A 163 4.99 23.56 -13.32
CA ALA A 163 6.24 24.27 -13.12
C ALA A 163 7.44 23.32 -13.24
N GLU A 164 7.34 22.10 -12.71
CA GLU A 164 8.34 21.04 -12.85
C GLU A 164 8.53 20.62 -14.31
N GLU A 165 7.45 20.36 -15.04
CA GLU A 165 7.49 20.02 -16.46
C GLU A 165 8.19 21.13 -17.27
N ALA A 166 7.88 22.40 -16.98
CA ALA A 166 8.48 23.53 -17.67
C ALA A 166 9.97 23.69 -17.31
N TYR A 167 10.35 23.46 -16.06
CA TYR A 167 11.75 23.48 -15.62
C TYR A 167 12.55 22.34 -16.26
N GLU A 168 12.01 21.14 -16.30
CA GLU A 168 12.69 19.99 -16.93
C GLU A 168 12.84 20.12 -18.44
N ALA A 169 11.98 20.87 -19.11
CA ALA A 169 12.07 21.15 -20.54
C ALA A 169 13.19 22.12 -20.91
N LEU A 170 13.77 22.84 -19.95
CA LEU A 170 14.90 23.74 -20.17
C LEU A 170 16.20 22.97 -20.44
N THR A 171 17.10 23.59 -21.25
CA THR A 171 18.50 23.13 -21.39
C THR A 171 19.28 23.40 -20.09
N ASP A 172 20.44 22.76 -19.95
CA ASP A 172 21.25 22.95 -18.73
C ASP A 172 21.70 24.41 -18.56
N GLU A 173 21.99 25.11 -19.70
CA GLU A 173 22.33 26.55 -19.67
C GLU A 173 21.15 27.41 -19.23
N GLN A 174 19.93 27.10 -19.71
CA GLN A 174 18.70 27.80 -19.30
C GLN A 174 18.35 27.54 -17.84
N LYS A 175 18.52 26.28 -17.34
CA LYS A 175 18.32 25.93 -15.94
C LYS A 175 19.22 26.75 -14.99
N GLN A 176 20.44 27.07 -15.42
CA GLN A 176 21.36 27.92 -14.64
C GLN A 176 20.89 29.38 -14.51
N LEU A 177 20.00 29.83 -15.38
CA LEU A 177 19.44 31.17 -15.35
C LEU A 177 18.20 31.28 -14.44
N VAL A 178 17.61 30.13 -14.06
CA VAL A 178 16.43 30.12 -13.15
C VAL A 178 16.90 30.34 -11.70
N THR A 179 16.47 31.44 -11.09
CA THR A 179 16.95 31.89 -9.78
C THR A 179 16.12 31.35 -8.61
N ASN A 180 14.87 30.87 -8.86
CA ASN A 180 13.94 30.41 -7.84
C ASN A 180 13.63 28.90 -7.91
N SER A 181 14.55 28.09 -8.42
CA SER A 181 14.38 26.62 -8.49
C SER A 181 14.30 25.92 -7.13
N ASP A 182 14.91 26.51 -6.11
CA ASP A 182 14.79 26.07 -4.72
C ASP A 182 13.37 26.23 -4.18
N VAL A 183 12.65 27.29 -4.59
CA VAL A 183 11.22 27.48 -4.26
C VAL A 183 10.36 26.35 -4.83
N LEU A 184 10.64 25.91 -6.08
CA LEU A 184 9.93 24.78 -6.68
C LEU A 184 10.17 23.48 -5.88
N THR A 185 11.43 23.23 -5.51
CA THR A 185 11.80 22.07 -4.68
C THR A 185 11.11 22.10 -3.32
N ALA A 186 11.09 23.27 -2.69
CA ALA A 186 10.41 23.45 -1.40
C ALA A 186 8.88 23.29 -1.54
N ALA A 187 8.29 23.79 -2.62
CA ALA A 187 6.86 23.65 -2.90
C ALA A 187 6.46 22.17 -3.07
N ARG A 188 7.25 21.39 -3.79
CA ARG A 188 7.04 19.93 -3.93
C ARG A 188 7.09 19.24 -2.57
N ALA A 189 8.12 19.49 -1.78
CA ALA A 189 8.28 18.89 -0.46
C ALA A 189 7.12 19.25 0.49
N ALA A 190 6.68 20.51 0.47
CA ALA A 190 5.54 20.98 1.26
C ALA A 190 4.24 20.29 0.83
N TYR A 191 4.00 20.16 -0.48
CA TYR A 191 2.83 19.47 -1.02
C TYR A 191 2.80 17.99 -0.62
N ASP A 192 3.92 17.27 -0.77
CA ASP A 192 4.00 15.86 -0.40
C ASP A 192 3.77 15.65 1.11
N SER A 193 4.24 16.58 1.94
CA SER A 193 3.97 16.60 3.37
C SER A 193 2.46 16.78 3.67
N LEU A 194 1.81 17.74 3.01
CA LEU A 194 0.36 17.96 3.15
C LEU A 194 -0.47 16.77 2.70
N VAL A 195 -0.06 16.08 1.64
CA VAL A 195 -0.73 14.85 1.17
C VAL A 195 -0.69 13.76 2.23
N GLN A 196 0.45 13.56 2.90
CA GLN A 196 0.59 12.58 3.98
C GLN A 196 -0.30 12.93 5.17
N VAL A 197 -0.33 14.19 5.59
CA VAL A 197 -1.21 14.67 6.68
C VAL A 197 -2.67 14.44 6.34
N ASN A 198 -3.11 14.85 5.15
CA ASN A 198 -4.49 14.68 4.69
C ASN A 198 -4.93 13.22 4.61
N GLU A 199 -4.02 12.31 4.23
CA GLU A 199 -4.32 10.88 4.23
C GLU A 199 -4.57 10.34 5.64
N VAL A 200 -3.78 10.78 6.63
CA VAL A 200 -4.00 10.44 8.04
C VAL A 200 -5.34 10.99 8.55
N GLU A 201 -5.67 12.25 8.23
CA GLU A 201 -6.95 12.86 8.59
C GLU A 201 -8.15 12.11 8.00
N LYS A 202 -8.03 11.64 6.76
CA LYS A 202 -9.04 10.77 6.15
C LYS A 202 -9.21 9.45 6.90
N GLN A 203 -8.11 8.78 7.24
CA GLN A 203 -8.14 7.53 8.00
C GLN A 203 -8.80 7.73 9.37
N ILE A 204 -8.49 8.80 10.07
CA ILE A 204 -9.12 9.17 11.34
C ILE A 204 -10.63 9.39 11.13
N SER A 205 -11.01 10.13 10.10
CA SER A 205 -12.42 10.40 9.79
C SER A 205 -13.22 9.14 9.43
N LEU A 206 -12.57 8.13 8.83
CA LEU A 206 -13.17 6.83 8.49
C LEU A 206 -13.44 5.94 9.71
N ILE A 207 -12.93 6.25 10.90
CA ILE A 207 -13.26 5.53 12.14
C ILE A 207 -14.76 5.63 12.41
N GLY A 208 -15.34 6.81 12.30
CA GLY A 208 -16.75 7.09 12.52
C GLY A 208 -17.19 6.75 13.94
N LYS A 209 -18.43 6.24 14.10
CA LYS A 209 -18.93 5.78 15.41
C LYS A 209 -18.13 4.56 15.87
N VAL A 210 -17.55 4.64 17.07
CA VAL A 210 -16.71 3.57 17.61
C VAL A 210 -17.58 2.40 18.08
N THR A 211 -17.24 1.22 17.58
CA THR A 211 -17.83 -0.08 17.94
C THR A 211 -16.69 -1.06 18.21
N ILE A 212 -17.02 -2.28 18.64
CA ILE A 212 -16.03 -3.35 18.85
C ILE A 212 -15.22 -3.67 17.57
N ASP A 213 -15.75 -3.35 16.40
CA ASP A 213 -15.09 -3.58 15.10
C ASP A 213 -14.16 -2.47 14.69
N SER A 214 -14.16 -1.37 15.41
CA SER A 214 -13.36 -0.20 15.06
C SER A 214 -11.88 -0.40 15.30
N LYS A 215 -11.46 -1.51 15.97
CA LYS A 215 -10.07 -1.75 16.34
C LYS A 215 -9.11 -1.60 15.15
N ALA A 216 -9.39 -2.28 14.05
CA ALA A 216 -8.50 -2.24 12.88
C ALA A 216 -8.35 -0.83 12.28
N LYS A 217 -9.45 -0.05 12.25
CA LYS A 217 -9.43 1.34 11.77
C LYS A 217 -8.67 2.26 12.72
N ILE A 218 -8.87 2.10 14.03
CA ILE A 218 -8.17 2.89 15.06
C ILE A 218 -6.67 2.58 15.02
N ASP A 219 -6.30 1.29 14.99
CA ASP A 219 -4.89 0.87 14.91
C ASP A 219 -4.21 1.38 13.62
N ALA A 220 -4.91 1.31 12.47
CA ALA A 220 -4.41 1.83 11.21
C ALA A 220 -4.18 3.35 11.25
N ALA A 221 -5.17 4.11 11.73
CA ALA A 221 -5.06 5.56 11.90
C ALA A 221 -3.94 5.94 12.89
N ARG A 222 -3.80 5.20 14.00
CA ARG A 222 -2.70 5.38 14.95
C ARG A 222 -1.35 5.13 14.30
N THR A 223 -1.19 4.02 13.61
CA THR A 223 0.05 3.66 12.91
C THR A 223 0.43 4.70 11.87
N ALA A 224 -0.56 5.18 11.09
CA ALA A 224 -0.33 6.23 10.10
C ALA A 224 0.06 7.57 10.74
N TYR A 225 -0.58 7.95 11.85
CA TYR A 225 -0.22 9.15 12.60
C TYR A 225 1.19 9.06 13.20
N ASP A 226 1.55 7.93 13.79
CA ASP A 226 2.86 7.73 14.42
C ASP A 226 4.01 7.66 13.39
N ALA A 227 3.69 7.35 12.12
CA ALA A 227 4.64 7.38 11.01
C ALA A 227 4.96 8.81 10.51
N LEU A 228 4.15 9.81 10.84
CA LEU A 228 4.39 11.21 10.51
C LEU A 228 5.56 11.78 11.32
N THR A 229 6.27 12.75 10.72
CA THR A 229 7.23 13.56 11.45
C THR A 229 6.55 14.42 12.53
N ALA A 230 7.30 14.88 13.52
CA ALA A 230 6.76 15.72 14.59
C ALA A 230 6.07 17.01 14.09
N ASP A 231 6.55 17.58 12.97
CA ASP A 231 5.96 18.78 12.40
C ASP A 231 4.68 18.47 11.59
N GLN A 232 4.62 17.33 10.91
CA GLN A 232 3.41 16.83 10.27
C GLN A 232 2.32 16.46 11.29
N GLN A 233 2.70 15.82 12.40
CA GLN A 233 1.76 15.49 13.49
C GLN A 233 1.05 16.72 14.06
N LYS A 234 1.74 17.86 14.16
CA LYS A 234 1.14 19.14 14.59
C LYS A 234 0.11 19.70 13.61
N GLN A 235 0.20 19.29 12.35
CA GLN A 235 -0.71 19.75 11.29
C GLN A 235 -1.99 18.88 11.18
N VAL A 236 -2.03 17.72 11.82
CA VAL A 236 -3.22 16.85 11.83
C VAL A 236 -4.34 17.51 12.64
N GLY A 237 -5.34 18.07 11.97
CA GLY A 237 -6.39 18.89 12.58
C GLY A 237 -7.44 18.09 13.37
N ASN A 238 -7.53 16.77 13.14
CA ASN A 238 -8.51 15.90 13.81
C ASN A 238 -7.88 14.82 14.71
N TYR A 239 -6.70 15.11 15.26
CA TYR A 239 -6.00 14.19 16.18
C TYR A 239 -6.80 13.88 17.46
N ASP A 240 -7.55 14.86 17.97
CA ASP A 240 -8.45 14.71 19.12
C ASP A 240 -9.53 13.66 18.87
N VAL A 241 -10.01 13.52 17.62
CA VAL A 241 -10.96 12.47 17.22
C VAL A 241 -10.33 11.09 17.36
N LEU A 242 -9.06 10.91 16.99
CA LEU A 242 -8.34 9.65 17.16
C LEU A 242 -8.20 9.29 18.66
N GLN A 243 -7.78 10.26 19.48
CA GLN A 243 -7.66 10.07 20.92
C GLN A 243 -9.01 9.71 21.58
N ALA A 244 -10.09 10.39 21.18
CA ALA A 244 -11.44 10.10 21.64
C ALA A 244 -11.89 8.71 21.20
N ALA A 245 -11.57 8.30 19.97
CA ALA A 245 -11.90 6.96 19.47
C ALA A 245 -11.17 5.85 20.24
N GLU A 246 -9.90 6.03 20.56
CA GLU A 246 -9.12 5.09 21.38
C GLU A 246 -9.68 4.96 22.79
N ALA A 247 -10.04 6.09 23.40
CA ALA A 247 -10.66 6.11 24.73
C ALA A 247 -12.03 5.40 24.73
N ALA A 248 -12.88 5.68 23.74
CA ALA A 248 -14.18 5.05 23.58
C ALA A 248 -14.05 3.53 23.31
N TYR A 249 -13.06 3.12 22.51
CA TYR A 249 -12.80 1.69 22.27
C TYR A 249 -12.35 0.97 23.55
N ARG A 250 -11.49 1.60 24.34
CA ARG A 250 -11.06 1.07 25.65
C ARG A 250 -12.24 0.92 26.61
N ASP A 251 -13.17 1.90 26.63
CA ASP A 251 -14.40 1.83 27.42
C ASP A 251 -15.30 0.66 27.00
N LEU A 252 -15.37 0.36 25.69
CA LEU A 252 -16.09 -0.82 25.19
C LEU A 252 -15.49 -2.16 25.62
N LEU A 253 -14.19 -2.20 25.90
CA LEU A 253 -13.50 -3.42 26.35
C LEU A 253 -13.47 -3.58 27.86
N THR A 254 -13.86 -2.58 28.63
CA THR A 254 -13.84 -2.58 30.08
C THR A 254 -15.25 -2.57 30.67
N GLY A 255 -15.37 -2.94 31.96
CA GLY A 255 -16.61 -2.89 32.66
C GLY A 255 -17.73 -3.72 32.01
N VAL A 256 -18.97 -3.34 32.26
CA VAL A 256 -20.18 -4.04 31.79
C VAL A 256 -20.19 -4.25 30.28
N LYS A 257 -19.75 -3.25 29.51
CA LYS A 257 -19.65 -3.32 28.04
C LYS A 257 -18.69 -4.42 27.57
N GLY A 258 -17.56 -4.54 28.24
CA GLY A 258 -16.57 -5.59 27.95
C GLY A 258 -17.14 -6.99 28.23
N PHE A 259 -17.89 -7.16 29.33
CA PHE A 259 -18.52 -8.43 29.63
C PHE A 259 -19.57 -8.83 28.58
N VAL A 260 -20.45 -7.93 28.19
CA VAL A 260 -21.44 -8.20 27.13
C VAL A 260 -20.80 -8.57 25.82
N ASN A 261 -19.78 -7.82 25.38
CA ASN A 261 -19.00 -8.14 24.16
C ASN A 261 -18.41 -9.55 24.23
N ARG A 262 -17.85 -9.93 25.39
CA ARG A 262 -17.29 -11.26 25.62
C ARG A 262 -18.32 -12.37 25.41
N LEU A 263 -19.55 -12.19 25.89
CA LEU A 263 -20.63 -13.17 25.71
C LEU A 263 -21.00 -13.34 24.24
N TYR A 264 -21.17 -12.24 23.51
CA TYR A 264 -21.47 -12.31 22.08
C TYR A 264 -20.35 -12.98 21.27
N GLN A 265 -19.10 -12.65 21.58
CA GLN A 265 -17.96 -13.20 20.83
C GLN A 265 -17.70 -14.67 21.14
N ASN A 266 -17.65 -15.03 22.43
CA ASN A 266 -17.24 -16.37 22.84
C ASN A 266 -18.40 -17.39 22.77
N ILE A 267 -19.63 -16.99 23.13
CA ILE A 267 -20.78 -17.90 23.12
C ILE A 267 -21.43 -17.91 21.73
N LEU A 268 -21.81 -16.73 21.20
CA LEU A 268 -22.54 -16.67 19.93
C LEU A 268 -21.62 -16.64 18.71
N GLY A 269 -20.31 -16.44 18.88
CA GLY A 269 -19.32 -16.41 17.79
C GLY A 269 -19.56 -15.27 16.79
N ARG A 270 -20.23 -14.21 17.21
CA ARG A 270 -20.55 -13.05 16.39
C ARG A 270 -20.46 -11.75 17.17
N LYS A 271 -20.54 -10.67 16.43
CA LYS A 271 -20.68 -9.33 16.98
C LYS A 271 -22.08 -9.10 17.53
N ALA A 272 -22.15 -8.31 18.58
CA ALA A 272 -23.43 -7.84 19.08
C ALA A 272 -24.07 -6.87 18.07
N ASP A 273 -25.37 -7.02 17.80
CA ASP A 273 -26.13 -5.92 17.23
C ASP A 273 -26.34 -4.83 18.29
N GLN A 274 -26.47 -3.57 17.84
CA GLN A 274 -26.47 -2.44 18.76
C GLN A 274 -27.64 -2.50 19.77
N ALA A 275 -28.82 -2.92 19.34
CA ALA A 275 -30.01 -2.97 20.19
C ALA A 275 -29.87 -4.05 21.28
N GLY A 276 -29.40 -5.24 20.91
CA GLY A 276 -29.12 -6.34 21.85
C GLY A 276 -28.01 -5.96 22.83
N PHE A 277 -26.93 -5.32 22.32
CA PHE A 277 -25.84 -4.85 23.17
C PHE A 277 -26.33 -3.85 24.23
N ASP A 278 -27.01 -2.79 23.80
CA ASP A 278 -27.50 -1.75 24.70
C ASP A 278 -28.50 -2.30 25.73
N SER A 279 -29.32 -3.28 25.31
CA SER A 279 -30.28 -3.96 26.22
C SER A 279 -29.55 -4.73 27.33
N TRP A 280 -28.56 -5.55 26.99
CA TRP A 280 -27.81 -6.32 27.99
C TRP A 280 -26.93 -5.45 28.87
N VAL A 281 -26.29 -4.40 28.32
CA VAL A 281 -25.56 -3.42 29.12
C VAL A 281 -26.51 -2.78 30.16
N LYS A 282 -27.71 -2.40 29.73
CA LYS A 282 -28.72 -1.81 30.63
C LYS A 282 -29.17 -2.79 31.73
N VAL A 283 -29.47 -4.04 31.36
CA VAL A 283 -29.91 -5.08 32.33
C VAL A 283 -28.87 -5.27 33.43
N LEU A 284 -27.61 -5.39 33.06
CA LEU A 284 -26.51 -5.59 34.02
C LEU A 284 -26.19 -4.31 34.83
N THR A 285 -26.27 -3.14 34.23
CA THR A 285 -26.00 -1.85 34.91
C THR A 285 -27.10 -1.53 35.92
N GLU A 286 -28.37 -1.86 35.60
CA GLU A 286 -29.51 -1.68 36.50
C GLU A 286 -29.61 -2.80 37.59
N GLY A 287 -28.74 -3.81 37.52
CA GLY A 287 -28.72 -4.93 38.44
C GLY A 287 -29.98 -5.81 38.39
N LYS A 288 -30.68 -5.82 37.24
CA LYS A 288 -31.88 -6.68 37.04
C LYS A 288 -31.50 -8.14 36.95
N GLU A 289 -30.37 -8.43 36.40
CA GLU A 289 -29.70 -9.74 36.33
C GLU A 289 -28.23 -9.57 36.66
N GLY A 290 -27.62 -10.62 37.19
CA GLY A 290 -26.17 -10.69 37.35
C GLY A 290 -25.51 -11.45 36.21
N GLY A 291 -24.21 -11.65 36.35
CA GLY A 291 -23.42 -12.37 35.36
C GLY A 291 -23.86 -13.81 35.12
N SER A 292 -24.31 -14.50 36.21
CA SER A 292 -24.75 -15.91 36.15
C SER A 292 -26.00 -16.10 35.30
N GLU A 293 -27.01 -15.31 35.53
CA GLU A 293 -28.27 -15.35 34.75
C GLU A 293 -27.99 -14.93 33.30
N THR A 294 -27.20 -13.88 33.11
CA THR A 294 -26.87 -13.41 31.76
C THR A 294 -26.13 -14.48 30.99
N VAL A 295 -25.11 -15.14 31.57
CA VAL A 295 -24.42 -16.27 30.90
C VAL A 295 -25.39 -17.36 30.51
N ALA A 296 -26.29 -17.74 31.45
CA ALA A 296 -27.30 -18.78 31.18
C ALA A 296 -28.24 -18.39 30.03
N ASN A 297 -28.69 -17.13 29.97
CA ASN A 297 -29.52 -16.63 28.89
C ASN A 297 -28.85 -16.70 27.53
N PHE A 298 -27.53 -16.46 27.45
CA PHE A 298 -26.75 -16.60 26.20
C PHE A 298 -26.58 -18.07 25.82
N VAL A 299 -26.16 -18.92 26.77
CA VAL A 299 -25.84 -20.34 26.52
C VAL A 299 -27.08 -21.16 26.19
N PHE A 300 -28.23 -20.83 26.75
CA PHE A 300 -29.51 -21.50 26.48
C PHE A 300 -30.40 -20.71 25.52
N SER A 301 -29.84 -19.73 24.81
CA SER A 301 -30.54 -19.05 23.70
C SER A 301 -30.78 -20.00 22.54
N LYS A 302 -31.90 -19.81 21.84
CA LYS A 302 -32.19 -20.55 20.60
C LYS A 302 -31.05 -20.43 19.56
N GLU A 303 -30.35 -19.31 19.53
CA GLU A 303 -29.24 -19.07 18.66
C GLU A 303 -28.04 -19.99 18.96
N TYR A 304 -27.64 -20.09 20.24
CA TYR A 304 -26.55 -20.97 20.63
C TYR A 304 -26.94 -22.46 20.51
N GLU A 305 -28.14 -22.84 20.93
CA GLU A 305 -28.64 -24.22 20.83
C GLU A 305 -28.69 -24.72 19.39
N SER A 306 -29.03 -23.84 18.43
CA SER A 306 -29.06 -24.19 17.00
C SER A 306 -27.70 -24.59 16.44
N ARG A 307 -26.58 -24.18 17.06
CA ARG A 307 -25.23 -24.54 16.66
C ARG A 307 -24.86 -26.00 16.90
N LYS A 308 -25.61 -26.69 17.77
CA LYS A 308 -25.45 -28.12 18.09
C LYS A 308 -24.01 -28.50 18.43
N VAL A 309 -23.32 -27.67 19.20
CA VAL A 309 -21.92 -27.88 19.59
C VAL A 309 -21.78 -29.18 20.41
N SER A 310 -20.63 -29.84 20.33
CA SER A 310 -20.27 -30.99 21.12
C SER A 310 -20.17 -30.62 22.61
N ASP A 311 -20.17 -31.62 23.52
CA ASP A 311 -19.98 -31.35 24.93
C ASP A 311 -18.60 -30.81 25.26
N GLU A 312 -17.57 -31.24 24.55
CA GLU A 312 -16.21 -30.69 24.66
C GLU A 312 -16.13 -29.21 24.23
N GLU A 313 -16.75 -28.88 23.09
CA GLU A 313 -16.83 -27.51 22.61
C GLU A 313 -17.62 -26.61 23.55
N PHE A 314 -18.75 -27.15 24.09
CA PHE A 314 -19.55 -26.47 25.06
C PHE A 314 -18.76 -26.12 26.35
N VAL A 315 -18.09 -27.11 26.95
CA VAL A 315 -17.26 -26.91 28.14
C VAL A 315 -16.10 -25.94 27.84
N THR A 316 -15.45 -26.09 26.71
CA THR A 316 -14.37 -25.18 26.28
C THR A 316 -14.87 -23.74 26.15
N THR A 317 -16.07 -23.54 25.59
CA THR A 317 -16.71 -22.23 25.50
C THR A 317 -16.93 -21.61 26.87
N LEU A 318 -17.38 -22.39 27.84
CA LEU A 318 -17.56 -21.91 29.22
C LEU A 318 -16.23 -21.53 29.88
N TYR A 319 -15.17 -22.34 29.72
CA TYR A 319 -13.85 -21.98 30.21
C TYR A 319 -13.35 -20.64 29.64
N ARG A 320 -13.48 -20.45 28.35
CA ARG A 320 -13.05 -19.20 27.67
C ARG A 320 -13.91 -18.01 28.06
N THR A 321 -15.23 -18.22 28.23
CA THR A 321 -16.18 -17.12 28.51
C THR A 321 -16.18 -16.73 29.96
N ILE A 322 -16.21 -17.70 30.84
CA ILE A 322 -16.50 -17.54 32.29
C ILE A 322 -15.19 -17.44 33.08
N LEU A 323 -14.16 -18.20 32.71
CA LEU A 323 -12.89 -18.29 33.47
C LEU A 323 -11.70 -17.60 32.76
N ASP A 324 -11.93 -17.03 31.58
CA ASP A 324 -10.90 -16.31 30.79
C ASP A 324 -9.66 -17.14 30.47
N ARG A 325 -9.81 -18.43 30.29
CA ARG A 325 -8.70 -19.36 29.98
C ARG A 325 -9.18 -20.57 29.19
N ASN A 326 -8.25 -21.28 28.57
CA ASN A 326 -8.54 -22.60 28.02
C ASN A 326 -8.64 -23.65 29.16
N PRO A 327 -9.46 -24.71 28.98
CA PRO A 327 -9.43 -25.83 29.90
C PRO A 327 -8.05 -26.54 29.86
N ASP A 328 -7.60 -27.04 30.99
CA ASP A 328 -6.66 -28.15 31.00
C ASP A 328 -7.39 -29.46 30.70
N GLN A 329 -6.66 -30.50 30.28
CA GLN A 329 -7.28 -31.75 29.87
C GLN A 329 -8.09 -32.40 30.97
N ALA A 330 -7.57 -32.40 32.19
CA ALA A 330 -8.26 -33.02 33.35
C ALA A 330 -9.58 -32.30 33.68
N GLY A 331 -9.59 -30.97 33.64
CA GLY A 331 -10.81 -30.18 33.86
C GLY A 331 -11.83 -30.37 32.74
N LEU A 332 -11.38 -30.46 31.48
CA LEU A 332 -12.25 -30.77 30.35
C LEU A 332 -12.90 -32.13 30.49
N ASP A 333 -12.09 -33.18 30.74
CA ASP A 333 -12.55 -34.55 30.87
C ASP A 333 -13.51 -34.72 32.05
N ALA A 334 -13.25 -34.04 33.18
CA ALA A 334 -14.15 -34.09 34.36
C ALA A 334 -15.55 -33.54 34.04
N TRP A 335 -15.65 -32.39 33.38
CA TRP A 335 -16.96 -31.82 33.03
C TRP A 335 -17.68 -32.60 31.91
N VAL A 336 -16.94 -33.06 30.90
CA VAL A 336 -17.50 -33.87 29.82
C VAL A 336 -18.02 -35.20 30.38
N SER A 337 -17.27 -35.83 31.28
CA SER A 337 -17.72 -37.05 32.01
C SER A 337 -19.03 -36.83 32.73
N LYS A 338 -19.22 -35.68 33.41
CA LYS A 338 -20.51 -35.36 34.06
C LYS A 338 -21.67 -35.34 33.08
N LEU A 339 -21.47 -34.74 31.88
CA LEU A 339 -22.49 -34.71 30.82
C LEU A 339 -22.77 -36.11 30.27
N GLN A 340 -21.75 -36.94 30.08
CA GLN A 340 -21.89 -38.31 29.61
C GLN A 340 -22.58 -39.23 30.61
N THR A 341 -22.44 -38.97 31.91
CA THR A 341 -23.09 -39.71 32.98
C THR A 341 -24.46 -39.21 33.34
N GLY A 342 -25.00 -38.24 32.60
CA GLY A 342 -26.41 -37.85 32.70
C GLY A 342 -26.71 -36.49 33.29
N MET A 343 -25.67 -35.78 33.79
CA MET A 343 -25.85 -34.36 34.16
C MET A 343 -26.25 -33.54 32.97
N THR A 344 -26.99 -32.47 33.17
CA THR A 344 -27.37 -31.55 32.10
C THR A 344 -26.32 -30.49 31.85
N ARG A 345 -26.39 -29.79 30.71
CA ARG A 345 -25.57 -28.59 30.45
C ARG A 345 -25.86 -27.49 31.45
N ARG A 346 -27.09 -27.46 32.04
CA ARG A 346 -27.45 -26.52 33.12
C ARG A 346 -26.64 -26.77 34.37
N TYR A 347 -26.40 -28.04 34.74
CA TYR A 347 -25.52 -28.42 35.85
C TYR A 347 -24.09 -27.84 35.66
N VAL A 348 -23.55 -28.00 34.46
CA VAL A 348 -22.22 -27.51 34.15
C VAL A 348 -22.17 -25.98 34.25
N VAL A 349 -23.13 -25.27 33.63
CA VAL A 349 -23.21 -23.79 33.73
C VAL A 349 -23.30 -23.35 35.20
N ALA A 350 -24.14 -23.99 36.01
CA ALA A 350 -24.25 -23.68 37.45
C ALA A 350 -22.91 -23.88 38.17
N GLY A 351 -22.18 -24.97 37.87
CA GLY A 351 -20.86 -25.21 38.43
C GLY A 351 -19.85 -24.12 38.08
N PHE A 352 -19.83 -23.67 36.83
CA PHE A 352 -18.95 -22.59 36.39
C PHE A 352 -19.33 -21.24 37.00
N THR A 353 -20.62 -20.88 36.99
CA THR A 353 -21.09 -19.56 37.47
C THR A 353 -21.05 -19.43 38.98
N ASN A 354 -21.05 -20.54 39.73
CA ASN A 354 -20.88 -20.55 41.20
C ASN A 354 -19.41 -20.64 41.63
N SER A 355 -18.46 -20.62 40.70
CA SER A 355 -17.02 -20.68 40.99
C SER A 355 -16.50 -19.36 41.55
N SER A 356 -15.46 -19.43 42.37
CA SER A 356 -14.75 -18.25 42.86
C SER A 356 -14.01 -17.49 41.71
N GLU A 357 -13.64 -18.21 40.66
CA GLU A 357 -13.01 -17.60 39.46
C GLU A 357 -14.02 -16.69 38.73
N PHE A 358 -15.27 -17.16 38.56
CA PHE A 358 -16.31 -16.33 37.95
C PHE A 358 -16.67 -15.12 38.80
N ALA A 359 -16.73 -15.29 40.11
CA ALA A 359 -16.99 -14.16 41.01
C ALA A 359 -15.88 -13.06 40.87
N LYS A 360 -14.62 -13.45 40.73
CA LYS A 360 -13.50 -12.53 40.47
C LYS A 360 -13.66 -11.86 39.12
N LEU A 361 -14.04 -12.60 38.08
CA LEU A 361 -14.29 -12.06 36.75
C LEU A 361 -15.43 -11.02 36.78
N CYS A 362 -16.57 -11.32 37.40
CA CYS A 362 -17.67 -10.37 37.55
C CYS A 362 -17.20 -9.08 38.23
N LYS A 363 -16.43 -9.23 39.32
CA LYS A 363 -15.86 -8.08 40.05
C LYS A 363 -14.96 -7.22 39.14
N SER A 364 -14.15 -7.83 38.28
CA SER A 364 -13.27 -7.08 37.36
C SER A 364 -14.05 -6.29 36.30
N TYR A 365 -15.24 -6.76 35.94
CA TYR A 365 -16.16 -6.06 35.06
C TYR A 365 -17.12 -5.11 35.75
N GLY A 366 -17.09 -5.06 37.08
CA GLY A 366 -18.00 -4.21 37.91
C GLY A 366 -19.46 -4.63 37.87
N ILE A 367 -19.73 -5.93 37.68
CA ILE A 367 -21.09 -6.50 37.65
C ILE A 367 -21.33 -7.39 38.86
N GLN A 368 -22.60 -7.53 39.25
CA GLN A 368 -23.03 -8.49 40.26
C GLN A 368 -22.88 -9.91 39.73
N VAL A 369 -22.54 -10.88 40.59
CA VAL A 369 -22.42 -12.29 40.21
C VAL A 369 -23.77 -12.86 39.81
N GLY A 370 -24.80 -12.54 40.56
CA GLY A 370 -26.11 -13.15 40.42
C GLY A 370 -26.15 -14.59 40.91
N SER A 371 -27.14 -15.37 40.48
CA SER A 371 -27.25 -16.78 40.81
C SER A 371 -27.89 -17.56 39.67
N PHE A 372 -27.39 -18.76 39.42
CA PHE A 372 -27.98 -19.68 38.46
C PHE A 372 -28.00 -21.09 39.05
N THR A 373 -29.14 -21.72 38.98
CA THR A 373 -29.32 -23.12 39.38
C THR A 373 -29.97 -23.91 38.25
N SER A 374 -29.61 -25.18 38.14
CA SER A 374 -30.10 -26.01 37.05
C SER A 374 -31.64 -26.22 37.10
N GLY A 375 -32.18 -26.53 38.28
CA GLY A 375 -33.57 -26.90 38.44
C GLY A 375 -33.97 -28.29 37.92
N GLU A 376 -33.06 -28.97 37.16
CA GLU A 376 -33.35 -30.29 36.63
C GLU A 376 -33.19 -31.39 37.67
N ILE A 377 -34.02 -32.43 37.57
CA ILE A 377 -34.04 -33.53 38.56
C ILE A 377 -32.74 -34.31 38.56
N ALA A 378 -32.18 -34.54 37.37
CA ALA A 378 -30.87 -35.21 37.20
C ALA A 378 -29.72 -34.47 37.88
N ASP A 379 -29.84 -33.14 38.03
CA ASP A 379 -28.75 -32.30 38.52
C ASP A 379 -28.78 -32.11 40.08
N GLN A 380 -29.81 -32.68 40.74
CA GLN A 380 -29.96 -32.55 42.17
C GLN A 380 -29.00 -33.44 42.96
N ASN A 381 -28.63 -34.60 42.39
CA ASN A 381 -27.67 -35.52 43.03
C ASN A 381 -26.88 -36.28 41.91
N ASP A 382 -25.61 -35.90 41.73
CA ASP A 382 -24.79 -36.44 40.69
C ASP A 382 -24.41 -37.92 40.89
N MET A 383 -24.32 -38.38 42.15
CA MET A 383 -24.08 -39.78 42.46
C MET A 383 -25.29 -40.64 42.08
N ALA A 384 -26.51 -40.21 42.42
CA ALA A 384 -27.72 -40.89 42.04
C ALA A 384 -27.88 -40.97 40.52
N THR A 385 -27.69 -39.88 39.79
CA THR A 385 -27.80 -39.82 38.35
C THR A 385 -26.76 -40.69 37.66
N SER A 386 -25.49 -40.61 38.09
CA SER A 386 -24.44 -41.46 37.59
C SER A 386 -24.68 -42.93 37.84
N PHE A 387 -25.27 -43.27 39.00
CA PHE A 387 -25.66 -44.65 39.29
C PHE A 387 -26.76 -45.14 38.36
N VAL A 388 -27.83 -44.40 38.17
CA VAL A 388 -28.88 -44.73 37.21
C VAL A 388 -28.33 -44.85 35.78
N SER A 389 -27.43 -43.94 35.37
CA SER A 389 -26.72 -44.01 34.08
C SER A 389 -25.97 -45.33 33.93
N ARG A 390 -25.28 -45.82 34.99
CA ARG A 390 -24.57 -47.11 34.97
C ARG A 390 -25.57 -48.29 34.90
N LEU A 391 -26.76 -48.21 35.49
CA LEU A 391 -27.78 -49.24 35.34
C LEU A 391 -28.21 -49.37 33.87
N TYR A 392 -28.37 -48.29 33.15
CA TYR A 392 -28.66 -48.35 31.72
C TYR A 392 -27.47 -48.83 30.89
N THR A 393 -26.29 -48.26 31.09
CA THR A 393 -25.15 -48.45 30.20
C THR A 393 -24.40 -49.76 30.45
N ILE A 394 -24.33 -50.19 31.75
CA ILE A 394 -23.57 -51.38 32.12
C ILE A 394 -24.50 -52.57 32.26
N VAL A 395 -25.63 -52.44 33.00
CA VAL A 395 -26.54 -53.57 33.23
C VAL A 395 -27.36 -53.85 31.97
N LEU A 396 -28.05 -52.84 31.41
CA LEU A 396 -28.84 -53.05 30.19
C LEU A 396 -28.03 -53.04 28.89
N GLY A 397 -26.80 -52.48 28.89
CA GLY A 397 -25.96 -52.39 27.72
C GLY A 397 -26.43 -51.38 26.66
N ARG A 398 -27.23 -50.40 27.05
CA ARG A 398 -27.73 -49.36 26.15
C ARG A 398 -27.68 -47.97 26.80
N LYS A 399 -27.71 -46.94 25.95
CA LYS A 399 -27.81 -45.56 26.42
C LYS A 399 -29.20 -45.32 27.10
N TRP A 400 -29.21 -44.54 28.13
CA TRP A 400 -30.44 -44.04 28.74
C TRP A 400 -31.14 -43.03 27.83
N ASP A 401 -32.45 -42.96 27.91
CA ASP A 401 -33.23 -41.83 27.46
C ASP A 401 -33.44 -40.85 28.62
N ARG A 402 -33.61 -39.54 28.32
CA ARG A 402 -33.70 -38.51 29.34
C ARG A 402 -34.87 -38.75 30.29
N ALA A 403 -36.02 -39.10 29.78
CA ALA A 403 -37.21 -39.29 30.60
C ALA A 403 -37.04 -40.46 31.60
N GLY A 404 -36.45 -41.59 31.15
CA GLY A 404 -36.15 -42.74 32.00
C GLY A 404 -35.08 -42.40 33.08
N LEU A 405 -34.01 -41.71 32.68
CA LEU A 405 -32.97 -41.27 33.61
C LEU A 405 -33.56 -40.37 34.68
N ASP A 406 -34.34 -39.36 34.29
CA ASP A 406 -34.95 -38.40 35.23
C ASP A 406 -35.97 -39.06 36.14
N ALA A 407 -36.78 -39.99 35.62
CA ALA A 407 -37.76 -40.72 36.41
C ALA A 407 -37.11 -41.56 37.53
N TRP A 408 -36.11 -42.37 37.20
CA TRP A 408 -35.39 -43.21 38.15
C TRP A 408 -34.51 -42.39 39.11
N THR A 409 -33.82 -41.38 38.63
CA THR A 409 -33.07 -40.45 39.48
C THR A 409 -34.04 -39.76 40.48
N GLY A 410 -35.19 -39.30 39.99
CA GLY A 410 -36.19 -38.65 40.82
C GLY A 410 -36.66 -39.52 41.96
N GLN A 411 -36.87 -40.80 41.76
CA GLN A 411 -37.25 -41.73 42.84
C GLN A 411 -36.16 -41.85 43.91
N LEU A 412 -34.89 -41.86 43.48
CA LEU A 412 -33.77 -41.90 44.42
C LEU A 412 -33.61 -40.58 45.18
N VAL A 413 -33.71 -39.44 44.47
CA VAL A 413 -33.57 -38.08 45.07
C VAL A 413 -34.71 -37.79 46.09
N ARG A 414 -35.93 -38.24 45.77
CA ARG A 414 -37.08 -38.05 46.68
C ARG A 414 -37.20 -39.16 47.73
N HIS A 415 -36.22 -40.09 47.77
CA HIS A 415 -36.20 -41.24 48.70
C HIS A 415 -37.44 -42.14 48.61
N GLU A 416 -38.06 -42.22 47.40
CA GLU A 416 -39.18 -43.09 47.09
C GLU A 416 -38.77 -44.57 47.02
N THR A 417 -37.52 -44.78 46.62
CA THR A 417 -36.90 -46.13 46.61
C THR A 417 -35.41 -46.02 46.97
N GLY A 418 -34.83 -47.07 47.48
CA GLY A 418 -33.42 -47.19 47.72
C GLY A 418 -32.66 -47.63 46.48
N ALA A 419 -31.39 -47.23 46.37
CA ALA A 419 -30.53 -47.59 45.22
C ALA A 419 -30.43 -49.11 45.01
N GLY A 420 -30.37 -49.89 46.08
CA GLY A 420 -30.35 -51.34 46.04
C GLY A 420 -31.63 -51.93 45.43
N GLU A 421 -32.79 -51.50 45.87
CA GLU A 421 -34.09 -51.96 45.39
C GLU A 421 -34.32 -51.57 43.91
N LEU A 422 -34.01 -50.31 43.58
CA LEU A 422 -34.09 -49.82 42.26
C LEU A 422 -33.19 -50.66 41.29
N SER A 423 -31.96 -50.94 41.68
CA SER A 423 -31.02 -51.71 40.86
C SER A 423 -31.49 -53.14 40.59
N LYS A 424 -32.16 -53.80 41.59
CA LYS A 424 -32.76 -55.12 41.40
C LYS A 424 -33.76 -55.14 40.25
N GLY A 425 -34.55 -54.05 40.08
CA GLY A 425 -35.47 -53.90 38.97
C GLY A 425 -34.77 -53.98 37.59
N PHE A 426 -33.55 -53.47 37.48
CA PHE A 426 -32.75 -53.57 36.28
C PHE A 426 -32.09 -54.94 36.08
N PHE A 427 -31.50 -55.51 37.16
CA PHE A 427 -30.80 -56.81 37.07
C PHE A 427 -31.77 -57.99 36.90
N PHE A 428 -33.02 -57.88 37.33
CA PHE A 428 -34.05 -58.92 37.14
C PHE A 428 -35.00 -58.62 35.99
N SER A 429 -34.75 -57.54 35.24
CA SER A 429 -35.54 -57.23 34.02
C SER A 429 -35.36 -58.30 32.93
N PRO A 430 -36.39 -58.56 32.09
CA PRO A 430 -36.26 -59.41 30.94
C PRO A 430 -35.09 -58.95 29.99
N GLU A 431 -34.86 -57.65 29.90
CA GLU A 431 -33.79 -57.06 29.10
C GLU A 431 -32.39 -57.55 29.55
N PHE A 432 -32.13 -57.59 30.85
CA PHE A 432 -30.87 -58.09 31.37
C PHE A 432 -30.78 -59.63 31.40
N THR A 433 -31.83 -60.32 31.90
CA THR A 433 -31.79 -61.78 32.06
C THR A 433 -31.67 -62.52 30.71
N ASN A 434 -32.23 -62.00 29.64
CA ASN A 434 -32.08 -62.54 28.32
C ASN A 434 -30.63 -62.46 27.75
N ARG A 435 -29.73 -61.72 28.38
CA ARG A 435 -28.33 -61.65 28.00
C ARG A 435 -27.57 -62.96 28.31
N LYS A 436 -28.11 -63.83 29.19
CA LYS A 436 -27.56 -65.16 29.56
C LYS A 436 -26.08 -65.12 29.90
N LEU A 437 -25.70 -64.21 30.78
CA LEU A 437 -24.30 -63.92 31.18
C LEU A 437 -23.72 -65.05 32.04
N SER A 438 -22.44 -65.30 31.90
CA SER A 438 -21.69 -66.17 32.85
C SER A 438 -21.55 -65.54 34.23
N SER A 439 -21.29 -66.33 35.26
CA SER A 439 -21.05 -65.85 36.61
C SER A 439 -19.95 -64.79 36.66
N ARG A 440 -18.90 -64.92 35.82
CA ARG A 440 -17.82 -63.93 35.75
C ARG A 440 -18.28 -62.58 35.16
N GLU A 441 -19.04 -62.62 34.10
CA GLU A 441 -19.60 -61.42 33.47
C GLU A 441 -20.58 -60.74 34.42
N PHE A 442 -21.49 -61.50 35.06
CA PHE A 442 -22.40 -60.93 36.03
C PHE A 442 -21.68 -60.21 37.18
N VAL A 443 -20.69 -60.88 37.82
CA VAL A 443 -19.92 -60.26 38.91
C VAL A 443 -19.14 -59.03 38.37
N THR A 444 -18.58 -59.08 37.18
CA THR A 444 -17.91 -57.91 36.60
C THR A 444 -18.86 -56.71 36.43
N ILE A 445 -20.11 -56.98 35.99
CA ILE A 445 -21.18 -55.97 35.89
C ILE A 445 -21.49 -55.39 37.25
N CYS A 446 -21.59 -56.22 38.31
CA CYS A 446 -21.82 -55.76 39.67
C CYS A 446 -20.72 -54.77 40.16
N TYR A 447 -19.43 -55.12 39.97
CA TYR A 447 -18.30 -54.25 40.29
C TYR A 447 -18.38 -52.90 39.61
N LYS A 448 -18.63 -52.90 38.27
CA LYS A 448 -18.75 -51.68 37.49
C LYS A 448 -19.96 -50.84 37.86
N THR A 449 -21.09 -51.49 38.18
CA THR A 449 -22.33 -50.76 38.49
C THR A 449 -22.32 -50.18 39.88
N TYR A 450 -22.00 -50.97 40.89
CA TYR A 450 -22.08 -50.55 42.32
C TYR A 450 -20.82 -49.83 42.80
N LEU A 451 -19.64 -50.30 42.37
CA LEU A 451 -18.36 -49.79 42.86
C LEU A 451 -17.61 -48.91 41.86
N ASN A 452 -18.19 -48.72 40.66
CA ASN A 452 -17.66 -47.88 39.55
C ASN A 452 -16.20 -48.18 39.23
N ARG A 453 -15.76 -49.46 39.27
CA ARG A 453 -14.42 -49.90 38.98
C ARG A 453 -14.37 -51.32 38.41
N GLU A 454 -13.27 -51.67 37.76
CA GLU A 454 -13.00 -53.04 37.40
C GLU A 454 -12.77 -53.91 38.64
N PRO A 455 -13.19 -55.18 38.62
CA PRO A 455 -12.88 -56.07 39.72
C PRO A 455 -11.40 -56.40 39.79
N ASP A 456 -10.84 -56.46 40.99
CA ASP A 456 -9.53 -57.13 41.20
C ASP A 456 -9.72 -58.64 41.07
N GLN A 457 -8.63 -59.39 40.75
CA GLN A 457 -8.69 -60.79 40.42
C GLN A 457 -9.13 -61.65 41.64
N ALA A 458 -8.75 -61.29 42.84
CA ALA A 458 -9.08 -62.02 44.09
C ALA A 458 -10.56 -61.87 44.41
N GLY A 459 -11.09 -60.64 44.37
CA GLY A 459 -12.49 -60.33 44.62
C GLY A 459 -13.38 -60.96 43.55
N LEU A 460 -13.01 -60.86 42.28
CA LEU A 460 -13.76 -61.52 41.17
C LEU A 460 -13.85 -63.01 41.37
N ASN A 461 -12.74 -63.69 41.67
CA ASN A 461 -12.73 -65.16 41.89
C ASN A 461 -13.55 -65.56 43.14
N ALA A 462 -13.50 -64.76 44.18
CA ALA A 462 -14.29 -65.05 45.41
C ALA A 462 -15.80 -65.01 45.14
N TRP A 463 -16.29 -63.96 44.46
CA TRP A 463 -17.72 -63.83 44.11
C TRP A 463 -18.18 -64.86 43.08
N VAL A 464 -17.36 -65.15 42.08
CA VAL A 464 -17.66 -66.20 41.05
C VAL A 464 -17.74 -67.57 41.71
N LYS A 465 -16.86 -67.87 42.69
CA LYS A 465 -16.87 -69.12 43.43
C LYS A 465 -18.19 -69.26 44.19
N LEU A 466 -18.69 -68.19 44.85
CA LEU A 466 -19.97 -68.20 45.55
C LEU A 466 -21.15 -68.50 44.61
N MET A 467 -21.17 -67.87 43.45
CA MET A 467 -22.21 -68.13 42.42
C MET A 467 -22.19 -69.59 41.95
N ASN A 468 -20.96 -70.12 41.66
CA ASN A 468 -20.83 -71.50 41.23
C ASN A 468 -21.13 -72.53 42.31
N GLN A 469 -21.14 -72.14 43.60
CA GLN A 469 -21.60 -72.89 44.75
C GLN A 469 -23.11 -72.79 44.99
N GLY A 470 -23.88 -72.14 44.10
CA GLY A 470 -25.31 -72.05 44.16
C GLY A 470 -25.88 -70.82 44.83
N ARG A 471 -25.06 -69.81 45.17
CA ARG A 471 -25.62 -68.51 45.65
C ARG A 471 -26.40 -67.87 44.50
N SER A 472 -27.55 -67.39 44.81
CA SER A 472 -28.45 -66.73 43.86
C SER A 472 -27.90 -65.36 43.42
N ALA A 473 -28.31 -64.89 42.27
CA ALA A 473 -28.01 -63.55 41.78
C ALA A 473 -28.46 -62.48 42.82
N ASP A 474 -29.61 -62.66 43.46
CA ASP A 474 -30.09 -61.70 44.51
C ASP A 474 -29.14 -61.67 45.74
N GLU A 475 -28.64 -62.80 46.19
CA GLU A 475 -27.67 -62.86 47.29
C GLU A 475 -26.36 -62.15 46.93
N ILE A 476 -25.89 -62.29 45.69
CA ILE A 476 -24.68 -61.62 45.21
C ILE A 476 -24.94 -60.11 45.15
N LEU A 477 -26.06 -59.67 44.55
CA LEU A 477 -26.41 -58.23 44.54
C LEU A 477 -26.51 -57.62 45.92
N ASN A 478 -27.15 -58.32 46.88
CA ASN A 478 -27.20 -57.89 48.27
C ASN A 478 -25.83 -57.73 48.91
N GLY A 479 -24.87 -58.56 48.54
CA GLY A 479 -23.49 -58.42 49.00
C GLY A 479 -22.83 -57.14 48.51
N PHE A 480 -23.06 -56.73 47.29
CA PHE A 480 -22.61 -55.43 46.72
C PHE A 480 -23.36 -54.27 47.34
N ILE A 481 -24.69 -54.34 47.44
CA ILE A 481 -25.56 -53.29 47.98
C ILE A 481 -25.18 -52.97 49.45
N ASN A 482 -24.85 -53.99 50.20
CA ASN A 482 -24.48 -53.86 51.63
C ASN A 482 -22.95 -53.68 51.84
N SER A 483 -22.17 -53.54 50.79
CA SER A 483 -20.73 -53.32 50.92
C SER A 483 -20.42 -51.93 51.46
N GLN A 484 -19.34 -51.80 52.21
CA GLN A 484 -18.87 -50.49 52.69
C GLN A 484 -18.33 -49.58 51.56
N GLU A 485 -18.15 -50.14 50.38
CA GLU A 485 -17.64 -49.41 49.18
C GLU A 485 -18.81 -48.78 48.39
N PHE A 486 -20.01 -49.32 48.53
CA PHE A 486 -21.16 -48.79 47.80
C PHE A 486 -21.63 -47.47 48.41
N GLY A 487 -21.67 -46.42 47.61
CA GLY A 487 -22.13 -45.08 48.03
C GLY A 487 -21.02 -44.19 48.62
N LYS A 488 -19.74 -44.59 48.44
CA LYS A 488 -18.59 -43.70 48.75
C LYS A 488 -18.22 -42.82 47.60
#